data_7d3a0d7525db409f8513b64cf102bba3
#
_entry.id   7d3a0d7525db409f8513b64cf102bba3
#
_cell.length_a   1.000
_cell.length_b   1.000
_cell.length_c   1.000
_cell.angle_alpha   90.00
_cell.angle_beta   90.00
_cell.angle_gamma   90.00
#
_symmetry.space_group_name_H-M   'P 1'
#
loop_
_entity.id
_entity.type
_entity.pdbx_description
1 polymer ?
#
loop_
_entity_poly.entity_id
_entity_poly.type
_entity_poly.pdbx_seq_one_letter_code
_entity_poly.pdbx_strand_id
1 'polypeptide(L)'
;MNWRVILVIVGILLMLGGGVVAYAELKELVPRQLNGAPLIAVGEKSKSLKDIIFETQKFVVMLETDTGNQGSGFLYNDQGDLITNAHVVTGVRHVRVKTADAREMTGEVIGISTEVDVAVVRVPELAGGESLSLVKYEKASVGDEVLSVGSPLGFYNTVTTGIISGVGRSLRIAPYTYSDLYQISTPISHGNSGGPLVDTTTGAVLGINSAGLENSSIGFSIPIVNVLPLIEGWSKEPMTMLPGLSLTEEEVVAEEEKQPLDQVASYLVKHFYDAINIGDYIYAYKLLGGNWQESTSYVKFRESYIQMRNISIDDEHISISDDEAMVTVIISADERIEGAYKFVKQQITFRVGYEDEQLKLISSKLKVMQ
;
A
#
# COMPACT_ATOMS: atom_id res chain seq x y z
N MET A 1 -95.73 11.87 -8.82
CA MET A 1 -94.35 11.50 -8.32
C MET A 1 -94.11 12.29 -7.05
N ASN A 2 -93.79 11.66 -5.92
CA ASN A 2 -93.70 12.34 -4.66
C ASN A 2 -92.48 13.28 -4.62
N TRP A 3 -92.65 14.52 -4.19
CA TRP A 3 -91.54 15.52 -4.04
C TRP A 3 -90.30 14.96 -3.37
N ARG A 4 -90.46 14.12 -2.38
CA ARG A 4 -89.33 13.44 -1.68
C ARG A 4 -88.53 12.54 -2.60
N VAL A 5 -89.14 11.87 -3.57
CA VAL A 5 -88.44 11.04 -4.56
C VAL A 5 -87.66 11.92 -5.56
N ILE A 6 -88.22 13.06 -5.93
CA ILE A 6 -87.54 14.05 -6.82
C ILE A 6 -86.24 14.58 -6.11
N LEU A 7 -86.36 14.93 -4.82
CA LEU A 7 -85.21 15.42 -4.05
C LEU A 7 -84.11 14.39 -3.89
N VAL A 8 -84.46 13.10 -3.67
CA VAL A 8 -83.50 12.01 -3.60
C VAL A 8 -82.78 11.78 -4.93
N ILE A 9 -83.53 11.82 -6.04
CA ILE A 9 -83.00 11.67 -7.40
C ILE A 9 -82.05 12.84 -7.73
N VAL A 10 -82.44 14.07 -7.40
CA VAL A 10 -81.58 15.25 -7.59
C VAL A 10 -80.27 15.16 -6.71
N GLY A 11 -80.43 14.72 -5.48
CA GLY A 11 -79.29 14.50 -4.58
C GLY A 11 -78.32 13.46 -5.12
N ILE A 12 -78.82 12.37 -5.66
CA ILE A 12 -77.97 11.33 -6.28
C ILE A 12 -77.27 11.83 -7.53
N LEU A 13 -77.95 12.58 -8.35
CA LEU A 13 -77.38 13.17 -9.57
C LEU A 13 -76.28 14.20 -9.25
N LEU A 14 -76.47 15.01 -8.18
CA LEU A 14 -75.50 15.97 -7.73
C LEU A 14 -74.22 15.23 -7.15
N MET A 15 -74.40 14.13 -6.38
CA MET A 15 -73.27 13.34 -5.90
C MET A 15 -72.53 12.65 -7.05
N LEU A 16 -73.25 12.09 -8.02
CA LEU A 16 -72.60 11.50 -9.21
C LEU A 16 -71.84 12.52 -10.05
N GLY A 17 -72.47 13.71 -10.26
CA GLY A 17 -71.87 14.84 -11.01
C GLY A 17 -70.60 15.36 -10.28
N GLY A 18 -70.67 15.55 -8.95
CA GLY A 18 -69.54 15.93 -8.12
C GLY A 18 -68.43 14.89 -8.12
N GLY A 19 -68.74 13.60 -8.10
CA GLY A 19 -67.80 12.51 -8.18
C GLY A 19 -67.05 12.45 -9.52
N VAL A 20 -67.74 12.72 -10.65
CA VAL A 20 -67.13 12.74 -11.96
C VAL A 20 -66.16 13.94 -12.11
N VAL A 21 -66.56 15.12 -11.60
CA VAL A 21 -65.69 16.31 -11.61
C VAL A 21 -64.48 16.08 -10.73
N ALA A 22 -64.66 15.56 -9.53
CA ALA A 22 -63.54 15.23 -8.65
C ALA A 22 -62.59 14.18 -9.25
N TYR A 23 -63.14 13.18 -9.94
CA TYR A 23 -62.34 12.16 -10.65
C TYR A 23 -61.57 12.77 -11.83
N ALA A 24 -62.19 13.68 -12.59
CA ALA A 24 -61.51 14.34 -13.71
C ALA A 24 -60.37 15.27 -13.24
N GLU A 25 -60.57 16.01 -12.15
CA GLU A 25 -59.55 16.83 -11.51
C GLU A 25 -58.42 15.99 -10.94
N LEU A 26 -58.72 14.90 -10.23
CA LEU A 26 -57.74 13.97 -9.73
C LEU A 26 -56.93 13.28 -10.84
N LYS A 27 -57.59 12.92 -11.93
CA LYS A 27 -56.94 12.32 -13.11
C LYS A 27 -55.97 13.26 -13.82
N GLU A 28 -56.20 14.56 -13.77
CA GLU A 28 -55.24 15.56 -14.30
C GLU A 28 -54.14 15.95 -13.31
N LEU A 29 -54.44 15.95 -12.00
CA LEU A 29 -53.48 16.30 -10.96
C LEU A 29 -52.44 15.19 -10.69
N VAL A 30 -52.87 13.94 -10.70
CA VAL A 30 -51.97 12.78 -10.42
C VAL A 30 -50.84 12.68 -11.46
N PRO A 31 -51.04 12.81 -12.79
CA PRO A 31 -49.92 12.80 -13.74
C PRO A 31 -49.00 14.02 -13.59
N ARG A 32 -49.54 15.19 -13.22
CA ARG A 32 -48.70 16.39 -12.98
C ARG A 32 -47.82 16.25 -11.76
N GLN A 33 -48.30 15.64 -10.69
CA GLN A 33 -47.45 15.35 -9.49
C GLN A 33 -46.43 14.23 -9.74
N LEU A 34 -46.74 13.22 -10.53
CA LEU A 34 -45.83 12.14 -10.90
C LEU A 34 -44.81 12.59 -11.97
N ASN A 35 -45.18 13.49 -12.88
CA ASN A 35 -44.26 14.06 -13.87
C ASN A 35 -43.41 15.21 -13.33
N GLY A 36 -43.73 15.77 -12.16
CA GLY A 36 -42.92 16.78 -11.46
C GLY A 36 -42.05 16.21 -10.33
N ALA A 37 -42.29 14.98 -9.89
CA ALA A 37 -41.33 14.28 -9.14
C ALA A 37 -40.15 13.94 -10.10
N PRO A 38 -38.90 14.29 -9.78
CA PRO A 38 -37.81 13.71 -10.52
C PRO A 38 -38.06 12.19 -10.45
N LEU A 39 -38.24 11.56 -11.63
CA LEU A 39 -38.05 10.11 -11.69
C LEU A 39 -36.78 9.90 -10.93
N ILE A 40 -36.86 9.23 -9.76
CA ILE A 40 -35.68 8.65 -9.15
C ILE A 40 -35.12 7.87 -10.33
N ALA A 41 -34.11 8.45 -10.98
CA ALA A 41 -33.34 7.72 -11.96
C ALA A 41 -33.07 6.40 -11.23
N VAL A 42 -33.52 5.30 -11.81
CA VAL A 42 -33.13 3.98 -11.32
C VAL A 42 -31.62 4.05 -11.44
N GLY A 43 -31.00 4.54 -10.36
CA GLY A 43 -29.57 4.75 -10.31
C GLY A 43 -28.98 3.44 -10.73
N GLU A 44 -27.96 3.50 -11.55
CA GLU A 44 -27.09 2.35 -11.79
C GLU A 44 -26.96 1.67 -10.46
N LYS A 45 -27.35 0.39 -10.42
CA LYS A 45 -27.42 -0.39 -9.19
C LYS A 45 -26.04 -0.27 -8.55
N SER A 46 -25.93 0.51 -7.48
CA SER A 46 -24.63 0.73 -6.83
C SER A 46 -24.01 -0.65 -6.60
N LYS A 47 -22.80 -0.86 -7.08
CA LYS A 47 -22.09 -2.13 -6.89
C LYS A 47 -22.10 -2.44 -5.41
N SER A 48 -22.39 -3.67 -5.03
CA SER A 48 -22.26 -4.06 -3.64
C SER A 48 -20.77 -4.11 -3.27
N LEU A 49 -20.46 -3.96 -1.97
CA LEU A 49 -19.07 -4.11 -1.50
C LEU A 49 -18.46 -5.45 -1.96
N LYS A 50 -19.25 -6.52 -2.01
CA LYS A 50 -18.79 -7.84 -2.50
C LYS A 50 -18.42 -7.79 -3.98
N ASP A 51 -19.19 -7.07 -4.80
CA ASP A 51 -18.91 -6.94 -6.22
C ASP A 51 -17.61 -6.12 -6.42
N ILE A 52 -17.44 -5.04 -5.65
CA ILE A 52 -16.22 -4.20 -5.70
C ILE A 52 -15.00 -5.02 -5.28
N ILE A 53 -15.08 -5.77 -4.19
CA ILE A 53 -14.01 -6.67 -3.76
C ILE A 53 -13.65 -7.65 -4.88
N PHE A 54 -14.64 -8.36 -5.41
CA PHE A 54 -14.43 -9.36 -6.45
C PHE A 54 -13.81 -8.76 -7.73
N GLU A 55 -14.30 -7.60 -8.16
CA GLU A 55 -13.74 -6.89 -9.33
C GLU A 55 -12.30 -6.44 -9.06
N THR A 56 -12.02 -5.85 -7.89
CA THR A 56 -10.69 -5.37 -7.54
C THR A 56 -9.66 -6.51 -7.51
N GLN A 57 -10.03 -7.63 -6.88
CA GLN A 57 -9.14 -8.79 -6.72
C GLN A 57 -8.61 -9.37 -8.03
N LYS A 58 -9.36 -9.25 -9.13
CA LYS A 58 -8.94 -9.72 -10.46
C LYS A 58 -7.68 -9.03 -10.97
N PHE A 59 -7.48 -7.78 -10.57
CA PHE A 59 -6.42 -6.92 -11.07
C PHE A 59 -5.28 -6.71 -10.08
N VAL A 60 -5.35 -7.32 -8.89
CA VAL A 60 -4.28 -7.27 -7.89
C VAL A 60 -3.39 -8.49 -8.05
N VAL A 61 -2.08 -8.24 -8.06
CA VAL A 61 -1.05 -9.26 -8.25
C VAL A 61 -0.06 -9.25 -7.08
N MET A 62 0.62 -10.37 -6.88
CA MET A 62 1.80 -10.45 -6.05
C MET A 62 3.03 -10.17 -6.90
N LEU A 63 3.95 -9.39 -6.38
CA LEU A 63 5.26 -9.11 -6.94
C LEU A 63 6.33 -9.73 -6.05
N GLU A 64 7.28 -10.41 -6.65
CA GLU A 64 8.40 -11.03 -5.98
C GLU A 64 9.69 -10.78 -6.76
N THR A 65 10.73 -10.34 -6.08
CA THR A 65 12.06 -10.13 -6.67
C THR A 65 12.97 -11.31 -6.37
N ASP A 66 14.02 -11.49 -7.16
CA ASP A 66 15.05 -12.51 -6.92
C ASP A 66 15.84 -12.23 -5.62
N THR A 67 15.82 -11.00 -5.14
CA THR A 67 16.39 -10.61 -3.83
C THR A 67 15.50 -10.97 -2.64
N GLY A 68 14.30 -11.54 -2.90
CA GLY A 68 13.35 -11.98 -1.86
C GLY A 68 12.41 -10.90 -1.34
N ASN A 69 12.40 -9.71 -1.94
CA ASN A 69 11.39 -8.70 -1.63
C ASN A 69 10.04 -9.14 -2.19
N GLN A 70 8.99 -8.94 -1.42
CA GLN A 70 7.62 -9.27 -1.80
C GLN A 70 6.68 -8.11 -1.52
N GLY A 71 5.70 -7.92 -2.40
CA GLY A 71 4.66 -6.94 -2.23
C GLY A 71 3.51 -7.18 -3.20
N SER A 72 2.63 -6.21 -3.30
CA SER A 72 1.51 -6.21 -4.22
C SER A 72 1.71 -5.20 -5.34
N GLY A 73 0.95 -5.38 -6.41
CA GLY A 73 0.75 -4.40 -7.47
C GLY A 73 -0.66 -4.53 -8.03
N PHE A 74 -1.07 -3.58 -8.83
CA PHE A 74 -2.38 -3.64 -9.48
C PHE A 74 -2.33 -3.08 -10.90
N LEU A 75 -3.10 -3.72 -11.79
CA LEU A 75 -3.21 -3.33 -13.19
C LEU A 75 -4.03 -2.06 -13.34
N TYR A 76 -3.49 -1.03 -14.02
CA TYR A 76 -4.15 0.26 -14.13
C TYR A 76 -4.41 0.75 -15.56
N ASN A 77 -3.87 0.07 -16.58
CA ASN A 77 -4.09 0.43 -17.98
C ASN A 77 -4.13 -0.81 -18.90
N ASP A 78 -4.45 -0.57 -20.16
CA ASP A 78 -4.53 -1.59 -21.21
C ASP A 78 -3.17 -1.99 -21.82
N GLN A 79 -2.08 -1.38 -21.39
CA GLN A 79 -0.71 -1.73 -21.82
C GLN A 79 -0.11 -2.88 -20.99
N GLY A 80 -0.81 -3.32 -19.95
CA GLY A 80 -0.31 -4.31 -19.01
C GLY A 80 0.57 -3.73 -17.92
N ASP A 81 0.42 -2.44 -17.63
CA ASP A 81 1.23 -1.77 -16.62
C ASP A 81 0.59 -1.90 -15.23
N LEU A 82 1.42 -2.32 -14.29
CA LEU A 82 1.11 -2.45 -12.87
C LEU A 82 1.68 -1.27 -12.09
N ILE A 83 0.91 -0.73 -11.17
CA ILE A 83 1.39 0.21 -10.16
C ILE A 83 1.79 -0.57 -8.91
N THR A 84 2.91 -0.20 -8.29
CA THR A 84 3.40 -0.74 -7.02
C THR A 84 4.24 0.30 -6.27
N ASN A 85 4.77 -0.08 -5.10
CA ASN A 85 5.75 0.75 -4.39
C ASN A 85 7.17 0.54 -4.95
N ALA A 86 7.98 1.60 -4.87
CA ALA A 86 9.38 1.54 -5.29
C ALA A 86 10.18 0.54 -4.44
N HIS A 87 9.98 0.52 -3.10
CA HIS A 87 10.70 -0.40 -2.22
C HIS A 87 10.45 -1.89 -2.52
N VAL A 88 9.34 -2.23 -3.18
CA VAL A 88 9.02 -3.61 -3.58
C VAL A 88 9.93 -4.07 -4.72
N VAL A 89 10.29 -3.17 -5.64
CA VAL A 89 11.00 -3.51 -6.89
C VAL A 89 12.38 -2.83 -7.01
N THR A 90 12.85 -2.20 -5.93
CA THR A 90 14.17 -1.54 -5.92
C THR A 90 15.29 -2.56 -6.19
N GLY A 91 16.24 -2.17 -7.03
CA GLY A 91 17.45 -2.94 -7.32
C GLY A 91 17.28 -4.06 -8.34
N VAL A 92 16.10 -4.21 -8.96
CA VAL A 92 15.85 -5.21 -9.99
C VAL A 92 15.20 -4.60 -11.23
N ARG A 93 15.51 -5.13 -12.40
CA ARG A 93 14.83 -4.77 -13.67
C ARG A 93 13.62 -5.67 -13.91
N HIS A 94 13.68 -6.93 -13.52
CA HIS A 94 12.62 -7.89 -13.73
C HIS A 94 12.09 -8.40 -12.41
N VAL A 95 10.79 -8.62 -12.36
CA VAL A 95 10.10 -9.13 -11.18
C VAL A 95 9.19 -10.28 -11.58
N ARG A 96 9.05 -11.25 -10.71
CA ARG A 96 8.05 -12.30 -10.84
C ARG A 96 6.70 -11.76 -10.44
N VAL A 97 5.72 -11.93 -11.34
CA VAL A 97 4.35 -11.45 -11.15
C VAL A 97 3.45 -12.66 -11.05
N LYS A 98 2.66 -12.74 -9.99
CA LYS A 98 1.71 -13.83 -9.77
C LYS A 98 0.30 -13.28 -9.61
N THR A 99 -0.59 -13.71 -10.50
CA THR A 99 -1.99 -13.28 -10.53
C THR A 99 -2.86 -14.05 -9.54
N ALA A 100 -4.08 -13.58 -9.29
CA ALA A 100 -5.05 -14.22 -8.39
C ALA A 100 -5.43 -15.66 -8.84
N ASP A 101 -5.38 -15.94 -10.13
CA ASP A 101 -5.59 -17.28 -10.73
C ASP A 101 -4.30 -18.12 -10.83
N ALA A 102 -3.25 -17.72 -10.08
CA ALA A 102 -1.98 -18.40 -9.92
C ALA A 102 -1.13 -18.51 -11.21
N ARG A 103 -1.39 -17.68 -12.24
CA ARG A 103 -0.48 -17.56 -13.38
C ARG A 103 0.76 -16.80 -12.95
N GLU A 104 1.93 -17.29 -13.38
CA GLU A 104 3.22 -16.65 -13.17
C GLU A 104 3.72 -16.04 -14.48
N MET A 105 4.19 -14.80 -14.40
CA MET A 105 4.68 -14.01 -15.52
C MET A 105 5.90 -13.22 -15.07
N THR A 106 6.64 -12.68 -16.03
CA THR A 106 7.74 -11.76 -15.75
C THR A 106 7.31 -10.35 -16.10
N GLY A 107 7.48 -9.42 -15.15
CA GLY A 107 7.29 -8.00 -15.38
C GLY A 107 8.62 -7.28 -15.47
N GLU A 108 8.68 -6.21 -16.28
CA GLU A 108 9.80 -5.30 -16.40
C GLU A 108 9.48 -4.00 -15.66
N VAL A 109 10.37 -3.55 -14.78
CA VAL A 109 10.27 -2.23 -14.14
C VAL A 109 10.54 -1.17 -15.19
N ILE A 110 9.54 -0.37 -15.55
CA ILE A 110 9.62 0.67 -16.57
C ILE A 110 9.72 2.08 -15.99
N GLY A 111 9.55 2.21 -14.68
CA GLY A 111 9.70 3.47 -13.98
C GLY A 111 9.73 3.28 -12.48
N ILE A 112 10.57 4.02 -11.80
CA ILE A 112 10.74 3.99 -10.35
C ILE A 112 11.16 5.36 -9.83
N SER A 113 10.59 5.80 -8.71
CA SER A 113 10.99 7.04 -8.05
C SER A 113 11.92 6.75 -6.87
N THR A 114 12.94 7.58 -6.72
CA THR A 114 13.83 7.59 -5.54
C THR A 114 13.33 8.48 -4.41
N GLU A 115 12.35 9.34 -4.68
CA GLU A 115 11.82 10.33 -3.72
C GLU A 115 10.46 9.93 -3.18
N VAL A 116 9.57 9.49 -4.10
CA VAL A 116 8.22 9.03 -3.78
C VAL A 116 8.20 7.52 -3.97
N ASP A 117 7.72 6.80 -2.98
CA ASP A 117 7.71 5.34 -2.98
C ASP A 117 6.70 4.76 -3.99
N VAL A 118 6.95 4.95 -5.29
CA VAL A 118 6.11 4.47 -6.40
C VAL A 118 6.96 3.94 -7.55
N ALA A 119 6.47 2.88 -8.19
CA ALA A 119 7.07 2.28 -9.40
C ALA A 119 5.97 1.76 -10.35
N VAL A 120 6.36 1.56 -11.60
CA VAL A 120 5.54 0.94 -12.65
C VAL A 120 6.27 -0.28 -13.21
N VAL A 121 5.54 -1.38 -13.31
CA VAL A 121 6.01 -2.65 -13.86
C VAL A 121 5.17 -3.01 -15.07
N ARG A 122 5.78 -3.23 -16.23
CA ARG A 122 5.09 -3.67 -17.46
C ARG A 122 5.09 -5.19 -17.56
N VAL A 123 3.90 -5.75 -17.80
CA VAL A 123 3.67 -7.18 -18.03
C VAL A 123 2.93 -7.33 -19.35
N PRO A 124 3.64 -7.60 -20.46
CA PRO A 124 3.02 -7.64 -21.80
C PRO A 124 1.87 -8.63 -21.92
N GLU A 125 1.90 -9.72 -21.16
CA GLU A 125 0.86 -10.75 -21.15
C GLU A 125 -0.47 -10.28 -20.54
N LEU A 126 -0.47 -9.15 -19.83
CA LEU A 126 -1.68 -8.52 -19.27
C LEU A 126 -2.23 -7.40 -20.16
N ALA A 127 -1.58 -7.12 -21.28
CA ALA A 127 -2.03 -6.06 -22.19
C ALA A 127 -3.34 -6.42 -22.92
N GLY A 128 -4.11 -5.39 -23.26
CA GLY A 128 -5.37 -5.50 -24.02
C GLY A 128 -6.59 -5.90 -23.17
N GLY A 129 -6.43 -6.04 -21.86
CA GLY A 129 -7.49 -6.36 -20.92
C GLY A 129 -8.11 -5.15 -20.22
N GLU A 130 -9.09 -5.42 -19.37
CA GLU A 130 -9.64 -4.46 -18.43
C GLU A 130 -8.64 -4.17 -17.31
N SER A 131 -8.77 -3.03 -16.64
CA SER A 131 -7.94 -2.59 -15.53
C SER A 131 -8.75 -1.87 -14.47
N LEU A 132 -8.14 -1.57 -13.32
CA LEU A 132 -8.78 -0.77 -12.28
C LEU A 132 -8.91 0.69 -12.72
N SER A 133 -10.07 1.27 -12.45
CA SER A 133 -10.29 2.72 -12.63
C SER A 133 -9.57 3.49 -11.53
N LEU A 134 -8.86 4.56 -11.91
CA LEU A 134 -8.18 5.45 -10.98
C LEU A 134 -8.97 6.76 -10.81
N VAL A 135 -9.01 7.28 -9.59
CA VAL A 135 -9.45 8.67 -9.37
C VAL A 135 -8.41 9.62 -9.94
N LYS A 136 -8.85 10.59 -10.75
CA LYS A 136 -7.94 11.48 -11.51
C LYS A 136 -7.78 12.88 -10.94
N TYR A 137 -8.79 13.39 -10.23
CA TYR A 137 -8.84 14.82 -9.88
C TYR A 137 -9.19 15.07 -8.42
N GLU A 138 -10.04 14.27 -7.82
CA GLU A 138 -10.53 14.49 -6.46
C GLU A 138 -9.78 13.64 -5.46
N LYS A 139 -9.41 14.25 -4.33
CA LYS A 139 -8.84 13.54 -3.19
C LYS A 139 -9.94 13.04 -2.29
N ALA A 140 -9.69 11.90 -1.66
CA ALA A 140 -10.55 11.39 -0.62
C ALA A 140 -10.57 12.30 0.60
N SER A 141 -11.67 12.24 1.34
CA SER A 141 -11.94 13.01 2.54
C SER A 141 -11.95 12.11 3.77
N VAL A 142 -11.73 12.72 4.94
CA VAL A 142 -11.86 11.99 6.21
C VAL A 142 -13.30 11.47 6.36
N GLY A 143 -13.41 10.18 6.64
CA GLY A 143 -14.69 9.47 6.78
C GLY A 143 -15.07 8.64 5.55
N ASP A 144 -14.42 8.83 4.40
CA ASP A 144 -14.67 8.00 3.23
C ASP A 144 -14.34 6.54 3.52
N GLU A 145 -15.26 5.64 3.19
CA GLU A 145 -15.09 4.20 3.37
C GLU A 145 -14.18 3.63 2.30
N VAL A 146 -13.19 2.87 2.72
CA VAL A 146 -12.14 2.32 1.85
C VAL A 146 -11.90 0.84 2.10
N LEU A 147 -11.39 0.17 1.08
CA LEU A 147 -10.82 -1.16 1.21
C LEU A 147 -9.38 -1.17 0.71
N SER A 148 -8.51 -1.87 1.43
CA SER A 148 -7.14 -2.19 1.00
C SER A 148 -7.13 -3.63 0.51
N VAL A 149 -6.53 -3.85 -0.66
CA VAL A 149 -6.36 -5.19 -1.24
C VAL A 149 -4.89 -5.45 -1.44
N GLY A 150 -4.45 -6.65 -1.11
CA GLY A 150 -3.07 -7.07 -1.28
C GLY A 150 -2.93 -8.59 -1.26
N SER A 151 -1.71 -9.07 -1.46
CA SER A 151 -1.38 -10.49 -1.54
C SER A 151 -0.29 -10.86 -0.51
N PRO A 152 -0.54 -10.69 0.81
CA PRO A 152 0.46 -10.89 1.85
C PRO A 152 0.85 -12.37 1.97
N LEU A 153 2.16 -12.65 2.13
CA LEU A 153 2.72 -13.96 2.50
C LEU A 153 2.23 -15.15 1.64
N GLY A 154 1.92 -14.92 0.36
CA GLY A 154 1.36 -15.97 -0.51
C GLY A 154 -0.12 -16.28 -0.28
N PHE A 155 -0.80 -15.58 0.64
CA PHE A 155 -2.25 -15.57 0.71
C PHE A 155 -2.78 -14.60 -0.34
N TYR A 156 -3.39 -15.14 -1.38
CA TYR A 156 -3.94 -14.34 -2.47
C TYR A 156 -5.08 -13.46 -1.98
N ASN A 157 -5.01 -12.18 -2.36
CA ASN A 157 -6.15 -11.26 -2.25
C ASN A 157 -6.74 -11.07 -0.84
N THR A 158 -5.87 -10.80 0.13
CA THR A 158 -6.32 -10.35 1.44
C THR A 158 -6.98 -8.98 1.32
N VAL A 159 -8.15 -8.84 1.91
CA VAL A 159 -8.95 -7.61 1.91
C VAL A 159 -9.16 -7.12 3.33
N THR A 160 -8.90 -5.85 3.55
CA THR A 160 -9.24 -5.16 4.81
C THR A 160 -10.06 -3.92 4.50
N THR A 161 -11.09 -3.65 5.31
CA THR A 161 -11.95 -2.47 5.17
C THR A 161 -11.70 -1.48 6.31
N GLY A 162 -11.92 -0.22 6.03
CA GLY A 162 -11.77 0.86 7.01
C GLY A 162 -12.23 2.18 6.43
N ILE A 163 -11.68 3.27 6.96
CA ILE A 163 -11.97 4.63 6.51
C ILE A 163 -10.68 5.44 6.32
N ILE A 164 -10.78 6.53 5.57
CA ILE A 164 -9.78 7.60 5.62
C ILE A 164 -9.88 8.27 7.00
N SER A 165 -8.86 8.10 7.82
CA SER A 165 -8.79 8.65 9.20
C SER A 165 -8.11 10.01 9.25
N GLY A 166 -7.38 10.39 8.20
CA GLY A 166 -6.69 11.67 8.08
C GLY A 166 -6.15 11.89 6.68
N VAL A 167 -5.94 13.14 6.33
CA VAL A 167 -5.37 13.58 5.06
C VAL A 167 -4.19 14.51 5.30
N GLY A 168 -3.35 14.72 4.28
CA GLY A 168 -2.24 15.65 4.35
C GLY A 168 -1.13 15.22 5.34
N ARG A 169 -0.98 13.92 5.60
CA ARG A 169 0.04 13.42 6.51
C ARG A 169 1.41 13.40 5.83
N SER A 170 2.43 13.75 6.59
CA SER A 170 3.81 13.68 6.11
C SER A 170 4.65 12.85 7.08
N LEU A 171 5.44 11.93 6.55
CA LEU A 171 6.39 11.15 7.32
C LEU A 171 7.64 10.87 6.47
N ARG A 172 8.73 10.59 7.14
CA ARG A 172 9.99 10.24 6.50
C ARG A 172 10.36 8.83 6.94
N ILE A 173 10.41 7.93 5.97
CA ILE A 173 10.93 6.56 6.13
C ILE A 173 12.01 6.43 5.06
N ALA A 174 13.28 6.53 5.48
CA ALA A 174 14.39 6.54 4.53
C ALA A 174 14.36 5.31 3.59
N PRO A 175 14.66 5.48 2.30
CA PRO A 175 15.12 6.72 1.64
C PRO A 175 14.00 7.68 1.26
N TYR A 176 12.73 7.31 1.42
CA TYR A 176 11.58 8.06 0.90
C TYR A 176 11.12 9.17 1.86
N THR A 177 10.64 10.25 1.25
CA THR A 177 9.92 11.32 1.95
C THR A 177 8.47 11.33 1.50
N TYR A 178 7.59 10.89 2.37
CA TYR A 178 6.16 10.85 2.10
C TYR A 178 5.53 12.18 2.48
N SER A 179 4.84 12.78 1.55
CA SER A 179 4.08 14.01 1.76
C SER A 179 2.64 13.81 1.33
N ASP A 180 1.72 14.46 2.06
CA ASP A 180 0.30 14.51 1.70
C ASP A 180 -0.37 13.12 1.62
N LEU A 181 0.01 12.20 2.52
CA LEU A 181 -0.55 10.86 2.59
C LEU A 181 -1.98 10.85 3.14
N TYR A 182 -2.74 9.84 2.75
CA TYR A 182 -3.91 9.38 3.50
C TYR A 182 -3.47 8.55 4.69
N GLN A 183 -3.99 8.89 5.87
CA GLN A 183 -3.99 8.01 7.03
C GLN A 183 -5.26 7.17 6.98
N ILE A 184 -5.15 5.86 7.11
CA ILE A 184 -6.26 4.92 6.98
C ILE A 184 -6.36 4.03 8.22
N SER A 185 -7.57 3.57 8.53
CA SER A 185 -7.81 2.62 9.63
C SER A 185 -7.69 1.15 9.18
N THR A 186 -7.36 0.92 7.91
CA THR A 186 -7.06 -0.43 7.41
C THR A 186 -5.65 -0.82 7.83
N PRO A 187 -5.45 -1.95 8.51
CA PRO A 187 -4.11 -2.45 8.81
C PRO A 187 -3.32 -2.72 7.52
N ILE A 188 -2.13 -2.14 7.44
CA ILE A 188 -1.16 -2.45 6.39
C ILE A 188 -0.11 -3.38 6.99
N SER A 189 0.07 -4.51 6.37
CA SER A 189 1.06 -5.54 6.72
C SER A 189 1.93 -5.86 5.51
N HIS A 190 3.04 -6.59 5.74
CA HIS A 190 3.88 -7.09 4.67
C HIS A 190 3.06 -7.84 3.63
N GLY A 191 3.19 -7.42 2.37
CA GLY A 191 2.46 -7.95 1.23
C GLY A 191 1.25 -7.12 0.79
N ASN A 192 0.73 -6.18 1.61
CA ASN A 192 -0.27 -5.21 1.16
C ASN A 192 0.37 -3.97 0.50
N SER A 193 1.67 -3.71 0.78
CA SER A 193 2.42 -2.61 0.17
C SER A 193 2.43 -2.73 -1.35
N GLY A 194 2.15 -1.63 -2.04
CA GLY A 194 1.98 -1.58 -3.49
C GLY A 194 0.58 -1.95 -3.99
N GLY A 195 -0.28 -2.51 -3.13
CA GLY A 195 -1.67 -2.79 -3.46
C GLY A 195 -2.56 -1.55 -3.47
N PRO A 196 -3.76 -1.61 -4.08
CA PRO A 196 -4.66 -0.47 -4.17
C PRO A 196 -5.40 -0.19 -2.87
N LEU A 197 -5.61 1.11 -2.59
CA LEU A 197 -6.65 1.61 -1.71
C LEU A 197 -7.86 2.01 -2.57
N VAL A 198 -9.01 1.40 -2.34
CA VAL A 198 -10.18 1.51 -3.22
C VAL A 198 -11.36 2.10 -2.45
N ASP A 199 -12.09 3.00 -3.10
CA ASP A 199 -13.36 3.56 -2.62
C ASP A 199 -14.46 2.48 -2.64
N THR A 200 -15.14 2.27 -1.52
CA THR A 200 -16.16 1.22 -1.39
C THR A 200 -17.47 1.52 -2.08
N THR A 201 -17.65 2.75 -2.58
CA THR A 201 -18.87 3.19 -3.28
C THR A 201 -18.72 3.07 -4.80
N THR A 202 -17.58 3.53 -5.32
CA THR A 202 -17.32 3.61 -6.75
C THR A 202 -16.48 2.45 -7.29
N GLY A 203 -15.64 1.82 -6.45
CA GLY A 203 -14.65 0.84 -6.86
C GLY A 203 -13.41 1.47 -7.51
N ALA A 204 -13.27 2.79 -7.47
CA ALA A 204 -12.10 3.47 -8.02
C ALA A 204 -10.93 3.47 -7.03
N VAL A 205 -9.71 3.39 -7.55
CA VAL A 205 -8.49 3.45 -6.75
C VAL A 205 -8.22 4.89 -6.33
N LEU A 206 -8.15 5.10 -5.01
CA LEU A 206 -7.84 6.38 -4.37
C LEU A 206 -6.34 6.55 -4.10
N GLY A 207 -5.63 5.44 -3.89
CA GLY A 207 -4.24 5.49 -3.51
C GLY A 207 -3.51 4.15 -3.58
N ILE A 208 -2.23 4.18 -3.23
CA ILE A 208 -1.31 3.04 -3.19
C ILE A 208 -0.98 2.79 -1.71
N ASN A 209 -1.30 1.61 -1.19
CA ASN A 209 -0.93 1.22 0.18
C ASN A 209 0.59 1.15 0.29
N SER A 210 1.19 1.79 1.28
CA SER A 210 2.65 1.85 1.37
C SER A 210 3.19 1.47 2.74
N ALA A 211 2.79 2.15 3.79
CA ALA A 211 3.35 1.96 5.12
C ALA A 211 2.27 1.73 6.17
N GLY A 212 2.60 0.98 7.20
CA GLY A 212 1.79 0.83 8.41
C GLY A 212 2.65 1.05 9.64
N LEU A 213 2.05 1.55 10.70
CA LEU A 213 2.68 1.53 12.01
C LEU A 213 2.43 0.16 12.63
N GLU A 214 3.48 -0.63 12.81
CA GLU A 214 3.37 -1.96 13.41
C GLU A 214 2.68 -1.92 14.79
N ASN A 215 1.85 -2.95 15.03
CA ASN A 215 1.01 -3.07 16.23
C ASN A 215 -0.02 -1.94 16.41
N SER A 216 -0.33 -1.21 15.34
CA SER A 216 -1.44 -0.25 15.30
C SER A 216 -2.37 -0.54 14.13
N SER A 217 -3.62 -0.09 14.24
CA SER A 217 -4.56 -0.12 13.13
C SER A 217 -4.39 1.11 12.21
N ILE A 218 -3.20 1.71 12.17
CA ILE A 218 -2.91 2.89 11.37
C ILE A 218 -2.09 2.48 10.17
N GLY A 219 -2.64 2.67 8.97
CA GLY A 219 -1.95 2.55 7.70
C GLY A 219 -1.81 3.90 7.02
N PHE A 220 -0.93 3.94 6.03
CA PHE A 220 -0.75 5.09 5.15
C PHE A 220 -0.82 4.67 3.69
N SER A 221 -1.44 5.51 2.89
CA SER A 221 -1.57 5.30 1.46
C SER A 221 -1.17 6.56 0.70
N ILE A 222 -0.44 6.39 -0.40
CA ILE A 222 -0.04 7.49 -1.28
C ILE A 222 -1.24 7.83 -2.17
N PRO A 223 -1.79 9.06 -2.13
CA PRO A 223 -2.88 9.44 -3.01
C PRO A 223 -2.51 9.28 -4.48
N ILE A 224 -3.29 8.54 -5.23
CA ILE A 224 -2.99 8.24 -6.64
C ILE A 224 -2.89 9.52 -7.48
N VAL A 225 -3.71 10.53 -7.18
CA VAL A 225 -3.72 11.81 -7.89
C VAL A 225 -2.39 12.57 -7.79
N ASN A 226 -1.61 12.33 -6.72
CA ASN A 226 -0.31 12.99 -6.52
C ASN A 226 0.77 12.41 -7.42
N VAL A 227 0.66 11.13 -7.79
CA VAL A 227 1.70 10.39 -8.53
C VAL A 227 1.26 9.98 -9.94
N LEU A 228 0.00 10.18 -10.29
CA LEU A 228 -0.57 9.80 -11.58
C LEU A 228 0.20 10.39 -12.78
N PRO A 229 0.59 11.68 -12.79
CA PRO A 229 1.37 12.22 -13.91
C PRO A 229 2.72 11.53 -14.11
N LEU A 230 3.37 11.12 -13.02
CA LEU A 230 4.64 10.41 -13.03
C LEU A 230 4.45 8.98 -13.59
N ILE A 231 3.44 8.27 -13.11
CA ILE A 231 3.08 6.92 -13.54
C ILE A 231 2.72 6.90 -15.03
N GLU A 232 1.84 7.81 -15.48
CA GLU A 232 1.45 7.92 -16.89
C GLU A 232 2.63 8.34 -17.78
N GLY A 233 3.57 9.12 -17.24
CA GLY A 233 4.81 9.50 -17.92
C GLY A 233 5.65 8.27 -18.25
N TRP A 234 5.92 7.41 -17.26
CA TRP A 234 6.69 6.18 -17.46
C TRP A 234 6.00 5.17 -18.36
N SER A 235 4.68 5.09 -18.35
CA SER A 235 3.94 4.21 -19.26
C SER A 235 4.07 4.63 -20.71
N LYS A 236 4.15 5.94 -20.97
CA LYS A 236 4.37 6.50 -22.32
C LYS A 236 5.82 6.43 -22.75
N GLU A 237 6.73 6.75 -21.83
CA GLU A 237 8.17 6.81 -22.06
C GLU A 237 8.89 6.08 -20.91
N PRO A 238 9.11 4.76 -21.04
CA PRO A 238 9.84 3.96 -20.06
C PRO A 238 11.22 4.52 -19.76
N MET A 239 11.65 4.43 -18.49
CA MET A 239 13.01 4.81 -18.09
C MET A 239 14.02 3.87 -18.73
N THR A 240 15.01 4.42 -19.41
CA THR A 240 16.12 3.65 -20.00
C THR A 240 17.11 3.18 -18.94
N MET A 241 17.33 3.99 -17.91
CA MET A 241 18.12 3.65 -16.72
C MET A 241 17.26 3.76 -15.48
N LEU A 242 17.24 2.71 -14.68
CA LEU A 242 16.55 2.69 -13.42
C LEU A 242 17.50 3.09 -12.29
N PRO A 243 17.15 4.04 -11.43
CA PRO A 243 17.94 4.36 -10.24
C PRO A 243 18.18 3.10 -9.39
N GLY A 244 19.42 2.86 -8.98
CA GLY A 244 19.79 1.69 -8.16
C GLY A 244 20.06 0.40 -8.95
N LEU A 245 19.86 0.39 -10.28
CA LEU A 245 20.41 -0.63 -11.16
C LEU A 245 21.76 -0.14 -11.69
N SER A 246 22.83 -0.72 -11.24
CA SER A 246 24.11 -0.64 -11.92
C SER A 246 23.98 -1.30 -13.29
N LEU A 247 24.49 -0.64 -14.30
CA LEU A 247 24.61 -0.92 -15.73
C LEU A 247 24.48 -2.40 -16.16
N THR A 248 23.84 -2.60 -17.32
CA THR A 248 23.61 -3.87 -18.04
C THR A 248 24.84 -4.77 -18.13
N GLU A 249 24.60 -6.11 -18.20
CA GLU A 249 25.63 -7.17 -18.35
C GLU A 249 26.65 -6.93 -19.50
N GLU A 250 26.40 -6.05 -20.45
CA GLU A 250 27.35 -5.69 -21.53
C GLU A 250 28.36 -4.60 -21.13
N GLU A 251 28.14 -3.83 -20.08
CA GLU A 251 29.10 -2.84 -19.55
C GLU A 251 29.88 -3.34 -18.34
N VAL A 252 29.55 -4.53 -17.80
CA VAL A 252 30.24 -5.20 -16.68
C VAL A 252 31.65 -5.69 -17.07
N VAL A 253 32.10 -5.54 -18.31
CA VAL A 253 33.50 -5.82 -18.72
C VAL A 253 34.44 -4.63 -18.46
N ALA A 254 33.90 -3.48 -18.00
CA ALA A 254 34.69 -2.35 -17.56
C ALA A 254 34.46 -2.05 -16.08
N GLU A 255 35.32 -2.61 -15.22
CA GLU A 255 35.50 -2.32 -13.79
C GLU A 255 34.22 -2.49 -12.91
N GLU A 256 34.11 -3.68 -12.28
CA GLU A 256 33.47 -3.84 -10.97
C GLU A 256 34.16 -2.90 -9.94
N GLU A 257 33.79 -1.65 -9.89
CA GLU A 257 33.88 -0.92 -8.62
C GLU A 257 32.76 -1.48 -7.72
N LYS A 258 33.06 -2.56 -7.02
CA LYS A 258 32.26 -2.97 -5.84
C LYS A 258 32.11 -1.73 -4.98
N GLN A 259 30.86 -1.34 -4.67
CA GLN A 259 30.66 -0.26 -3.71
C GLN A 259 31.56 -0.56 -2.49
N PRO A 260 32.30 0.43 -1.98
CA PRO A 260 33.20 0.21 -0.86
C PRO A 260 32.46 -0.49 0.29
N LEU A 261 33.02 -1.57 0.81
CA LEU A 261 32.39 -2.43 1.82
C LEU A 261 31.95 -1.65 3.06
N ASP A 262 32.63 -0.55 3.39
CA ASP A 262 32.26 0.36 4.47
C ASP A 262 30.89 1.02 4.24
N GLN A 263 30.60 1.47 3.01
CA GLN A 263 29.32 2.13 2.68
C GLN A 263 28.16 1.13 2.76
N VAL A 264 28.29 -0.05 2.17
CA VAL A 264 27.21 -1.05 2.19
C VAL A 264 27.01 -1.67 3.57
N ALA A 265 28.08 -1.80 4.38
CA ALA A 265 27.99 -2.25 5.76
C ALA A 265 27.30 -1.22 6.67
N SER A 266 27.66 0.06 6.52
CA SER A 266 26.95 1.17 7.17
C SER A 266 25.45 1.16 6.84
N TYR A 267 25.13 1.04 5.58
CA TYR A 267 23.76 0.98 5.11
C TYR A 267 22.99 -0.17 5.73
N LEU A 268 23.57 -1.38 5.79
CA LEU A 268 22.95 -2.56 6.37
C LEU A 268 22.63 -2.37 7.87
N VAL A 269 23.55 -1.80 8.65
CA VAL A 269 23.34 -1.54 10.09
C VAL A 269 22.25 -0.48 10.31
N LYS A 270 22.22 0.57 9.49
CA LYS A 270 21.15 1.58 9.54
C LYS A 270 19.79 0.96 9.24
N HIS A 271 19.70 0.17 8.17
CA HIS A 271 18.48 -0.53 7.80
C HIS A 271 17.98 -1.52 8.85
N PHE A 272 18.92 -2.18 9.54
CA PHE A 272 18.59 -3.04 10.67
C PHE A 272 17.86 -2.27 11.78
N TYR A 273 18.38 -1.11 12.20
CA TYR A 273 17.74 -0.31 13.24
C TYR A 273 16.48 0.41 12.76
N ASP A 274 16.42 0.80 11.49
CA ASP A 274 15.20 1.34 10.89
C ASP A 274 14.08 0.30 10.93
N ALA A 275 14.37 -0.96 10.57
CA ALA A 275 13.43 -2.05 10.66
C ALA A 275 12.97 -2.30 12.11
N ILE A 276 13.87 -2.27 13.08
CA ILE A 276 13.51 -2.38 14.50
C ILE A 276 12.60 -1.23 14.93
N ASN A 277 12.90 0.01 14.53
CA ASN A 277 12.13 1.21 14.90
C ASN A 277 10.69 1.21 14.36
N ILE A 278 10.49 0.66 13.17
CA ILE A 278 9.15 0.49 12.58
C ILE A 278 8.49 -0.81 13.03
N GLY A 279 9.21 -1.63 13.85
CA GLY A 279 8.74 -2.91 14.38
C GLY A 279 8.82 -4.06 13.38
N ASP A 280 9.46 -3.90 12.22
CA ASP A 280 9.69 -4.96 11.25
C ASP A 280 10.77 -5.93 11.71
N TYR A 281 10.47 -6.65 12.80
CA TYR A 281 11.38 -7.62 13.37
C TYR A 281 11.67 -8.80 12.44
N ILE A 282 10.75 -9.11 11.49
CA ILE A 282 10.95 -10.20 10.54
C ILE A 282 12.05 -9.79 9.54
N TYR A 283 11.95 -8.58 9.00
CA TYR A 283 12.97 -8.07 8.09
C TYR A 283 14.31 -7.91 8.79
N ALA A 284 14.33 -7.26 9.97
CA ALA A 284 15.55 -7.15 10.78
C ALA A 284 16.20 -8.52 11.05
N TYR A 285 15.40 -9.55 11.37
CA TYR A 285 15.89 -10.90 11.58
C TYR A 285 16.47 -11.54 10.31
N LYS A 286 15.89 -11.27 9.14
CA LYS A 286 16.42 -11.74 7.84
C LYS A 286 17.78 -11.13 7.48
N LEU A 287 18.12 -9.96 8.02
CA LEU A 287 19.44 -9.34 7.82
C LEU A 287 20.54 -10.02 8.61
N LEU A 288 20.22 -10.88 9.58
CA LEU A 288 21.18 -11.66 10.35
C LEU A 288 21.73 -12.81 9.52
N GLY A 289 23.00 -13.13 9.71
CA GLY A 289 23.63 -14.31 9.12
C GLY A 289 23.09 -15.63 9.71
N GLY A 290 23.23 -16.72 8.95
CA GLY A 290 22.68 -18.03 9.27
C GLY A 290 23.11 -18.54 10.65
N ASN A 291 24.39 -18.46 10.99
CA ASN A 291 24.89 -18.87 12.31
C ASN A 291 24.25 -18.07 13.47
N TRP A 292 23.95 -16.77 13.24
CA TRP A 292 23.28 -15.97 14.26
C TRP A 292 21.80 -16.37 14.39
N GLN A 293 21.12 -16.63 13.28
CA GLN A 293 19.73 -17.13 13.28
C GLN A 293 19.61 -18.52 13.91
N GLU A 294 20.57 -19.41 13.72
CA GLU A 294 20.61 -20.73 14.37
C GLU A 294 20.78 -20.62 15.89
N SER A 295 21.62 -19.70 16.35
CA SER A 295 21.87 -19.48 17.79
C SER A 295 20.77 -18.69 18.50
N THR A 296 20.00 -17.89 17.76
CA THR A 296 18.99 -16.98 18.29
C THR A 296 17.70 -17.12 17.48
N SER A 297 16.70 -17.82 18.03
CA SER A 297 15.42 -17.96 17.36
C SER A 297 14.73 -16.59 17.17
N TYR A 298 13.87 -16.48 16.14
CA TYR A 298 13.10 -15.25 15.88
C TYR A 298 12.36 -14.73 17.13
N VAL A 299 11.75 -15.62 17.91
CA VAL A 299 11.05 -15.25 19.14
C VAL A 299 11.98 -14.54 20.13
N LYS A 300 13.14 -15.11 20.40
CA LYS A 300 14.15 -14.51 21.30
C LYS A 300 14.69 -13.20 20.75
N PHE A 301 14.96 -13.15 19.45
CA PHE A 301 15.38 -11.93 18.77
C PHE A 301 14.35 -10.81 18.95
N ARG A 302 13.08 -11.08 18.62
CA ARG A 302 12.00 -10.12 18.79
C ARG A 302 11.83 -9.67 20.24
N GLU A 303 11.92 -10.59 21.21
CA GLU A 303 11.85 -10.28 22.64
C GLU A 303 12.96 -9.31 23.08
N SER A 304 14.13 -9.39 22.48
CA SER A 304 15.28 -8.51 22.80
C SER A 304 15.03 -7.07 22.34
N TYR A 305 14.28 -6.86 21.26
CA TYR A 305 14.10 -5.53 20.68
C TYR A 305 12.71 -4.92 20.94
N ILE A 306 11.67 -5.70 21.22
CA ILE A 306 10.31 -5.20 21.44
C ILE A 306 10.20 -4.23 22.64
N GLN A 307 11.16 -4.26 23.55
CA GLN A 307 11.22 -3.34 24.68
C GLN A 307 11.92 -2.01 24.36
N MET A 308 12.52 -1.90 23.16
CA MET A 308 13.24 -0.71 22.70
C MET A 308 12.39 0.07 21.70
N ARG A 309 12.49 1.39 21.72
CA ARG A 309 11.86 2.29 20.75
C ARG A 309 12.69 3.57 20.58
N ASN A 310 12.41 4.33 19.53
CA ASN A 310 13.12 5.59 19.25
C ASN A 310 14.62 5.41 19.17
N ILE A 311 15.08 4.30 18.56
CA ILE A 311 16.51 4.03 18.42
C ILE A 311 17.09 5.02 17.42
N SER A 312 18.11 5.74 17.81
CA SER A 312 18.91 6.63 16.95
C SER A 312 20.38 6.21 16.99
N ILE A 313 21.03 6.26 15.83
CA ILE A 313 22.50 6.10 15.77
C ILE A 313 23.10 7.49 15.96
N ASP A 314 23.80 7.66 17.09
CA ASP A 314 24.43 8.93 17.45
C ASP A 314 25.82 9.07 16.83
N ASP A 315 26.55 7.93 16.68
CA ASP A 315 27.90 7.89 16.13
C ASP A 315 28.14 6.55 15.45
N GLU A 316 29.02 6.53 14.44
CA GLU A 316 29.35 5.34 13.66
C GLU A 316 30.85 5.33 13.34
N HIS A 317 31.50 4.21 13.56
CA HIS A 317 32.89 3.96 13.16
C HIS A 317 33.01 2.62 12.45
N ILE A 318 33.63 2.62 11.26
CA ILE A 318 33.77 1.43 10.43
C ILE A 318 35.25 1.11 10.24
N SER A 319 35.59 -0.14 10.36
CA SER A 319 36.90 -0.67 10.00
C SER A 319 36.74 -1.91 9.12
N ILE A 320 37.50 -1.99 8.06
CA ILE A 320 37.50 -3.10 7.10
C ILE A 320 38.68 -3.99 7.37
N SER A 321 38.45 -5.30 7.38
CA SER A 321 39.51 -6.32 7.44
C SER A 321 39.15 -7.44 6.47
N ASP A 322 39.95 -7.63 5.45
CA ASP A 322 39.71 -8.57 4.35
C ASP A 322 38.32 -8.34 3.72
N ASP A 323 37.47 -9.36 3.73
CA ASP A 323 36.12 -9.31 3.14
C ASP A 323 35.02 -9.02 4.20
N GLU A 324 35.39 -8.55 5.38
CA GLU A 324 34.44 -8.23 6.46
C GLU A 324 34.58 -6.78 6.93
N ALA A 325 33.45 -6.20 7.34
CA ALA A 325 33.39 -4.89 7.97
C ALA A 325 33.03 -5.01 9.46
N MET A 326 33.75 -4.29 10.30
CA MET A 326 33.38 -4.09 11.70
C MET A 326 32.74 -2.72 11.84
N VAL A 327 31.42 -2.68 12.02
CA VAL A 327 30.64 -1.45 12.16
C VAL A 327 30.32 -1.25 13.63
N THR A 328 30.96 -0.27 14.26
CA THR A 328 30.69 0.10 15.66
C THR A 328 29.77 1.31 15.67
N VAL A 329 28.60 1.16 16.26
CA VAL A 329 27.65 2.25 16.44
C VAL A 329 27.42 2.57 17.89
N ILE A 330 27.20 3.85 18.18
CA ILE A 330 26.66 4.31 19.45
C ILE A 330 25.20 4.62 19.21
N ILE A 331 24.31 3.92 19.90
CA ILE A 331 22.87 4.14 19.80
C ILE A 331 22.33 4.75 21.08
N SER A 332 21.33 5.60 20.92
CA SER A 332 20.42 6.07 21.98
C SER A 332 19.04 5.48 21.75
N ALA A 333 18.38 5.03 22.79
CA ALA A 333 17.04 4.45 22.71
C ALA A 333 16.25 4.62 24.02
N ASP A 334 14.93 4.49 23.93
CA ASP A 334 14.06 4.31 25.09
C ASP A 334 13.84 2.82 25.33
N GLU A 335 14.39 2.26 26.41
CA GLU A 335 14.23 0.85 26.78
C GLU A 335 13.24 0.69 27.93
N ARG A 336 12.32 -0.26 27.83
CA ARG A 336 11.36 -0.55 28.90
C ARG A 336 11.99 -1.42 29.97
N ILE A 337 12.35 -0.80 31.10
CA ILE A 337 12.98 -1.46 32.25
C ILE A 337 12.02 -1.33 33.44
N GLU A 338 11.61 -2.46 34.04
CA GLU A 338 10.69 -2.51 35.20
C GLU A 338 9.35 -1.76 34.95
N GLY A 339 8.86 -1.83 33.70
CA GLY A 339 7.56 -1.24 33.33
C GLY A 339 7.61 0.24 32.97
N ALA A 340 8.74 0.94 33.12
CA ALA A 340 8.94 2.33 32.72
C ALA A 340 9.98 2.42 31.60
N TYR A 341 9.80 3.41 30.70
CA TYR A 341 10.82 3.69 29.68
C TYR A 341 11.95 4.50 30.28
N LYS A 342 13.17 4.02 30.09
CA LYS A 342 14.42 4.68 30.49
C LYS A 342 15.25 4.93 29.24
N PHE A 343 15.82 6.14 29.16
CA PHE A 343 16.78 6.45 28.11
C PHE A 343 18.08 5.65 28.37
N VAL A 344 18.53 4.94 27.34
CA VAL A 344 19.76 4.14 27.39
C VAL A 344 20.68 4.54 26.25
N LYS A 345 21.97 4.46 26.51
CA LYS A 345 23.02 4.66 25.52
C LYS A 345 23.91 3.43 25.46
N GLN A 346 24.09 2.84 24.28
CA GLN A 346 24.77 1.58 24.12
C GLN A 346 25.73 1.65 22.93
N GLN A 347 26.89 1.00 23.06
CA GLN A 347 27.81 0.81 21.97
C GLN A 347 27.69 -0.63 21.47
N ILE A 348 27.39 -0.78 20.18
CA ILE A 348 27.27 -2.09 19.54
C ILE A 348 28.26 -2.17 18.39
N THR A 349 29.02 -3.26 18.32
CA THR A 349 29.90 -3.56 17.19
C THR A 349 29.32 -4.74 16.44
N PHE A 350 28.96 -4.53 15.19
CA PHE A 350 28.52 -5.55 14.26
C PHE A 350 29.69 -6.04 13.41
N ARG A 351 29.77 -7.34 13.22
CA ARG A 351 30.55 -7.94 12.15
C ARG A 351 29.64 -8.16 10.96
N VAL A 352 30.00 -7.57 9.83
CA VAL A 352 29.24 -7.58 8.58
C VAL A 352 30.06 -8.28 7.52
N GLY A 353 29.50 -9.24 6.83
CA GLY A 353 30.17 -10.02 5.80
C GLY A 353 29.18 -10.68 4.85
N TYR A 354 29.70 -11.34 3.82
CA TYR A 354 28.89 -12.00 2.80
C TYR A 354 28.60 -13.46 3.23
N GLU A 355 27.33 -13.86 3.14
CA GLU A 355 26.84 -15.25 3.18
C GLU A 355 25.95 -15.47 1.95
N ASP A 356 26.25 -16.49 1.14
CA ASP A 356 25.51 -16.81 -0.10
C ASP A 356 25.32 -15.58 -1.00
N GLU A 357 26.40 -14.84 -1.24
CA GLU A 357 26.45 -13.60 -2.03
C GLU A 357 25.62 -12.42 -1.47
N GLN A 358 25.02 -12.57 -0.30
CA GLN A 358 24.26 -11.53 0.40
C GLN A 358 25.05 -10.96 1.57
N LEU A 359 25.07 -9.64 1.70
CA LEU A 359 25.65 -9.00 2.87
C LEU A 359 24.74 -9.21 4.09
N LYS A 360 25.31 -9.71 5.19
CA LYS A 360 24.61 -10.08 6.41
C LYS A 360 25.30 -9.52 7.66
N LEU A 361 24.51 -9.34 8.71
CA LEU A 361 25.01 -9.11 10.06
C LEU A 361 25.42 -10.47 10.65
N ILE A 362 26.70 -10.77 10.63
CA ILE A 362 27.24 -12.08 11.02
C ILE A 362 27.19 -12.27 12.55
N SER A 363 27.49 -11.22 13.30
CA SER A 363 27.43 -11.22 14.77
C SER A 363 27.40 -9.80 15.32
N SER A 364 27.02 -9.66 16.59
CA SER A 364 27.14 -8.38 17.29
C SER A 364 27.75 -8.53 18.66
N LYS A 365 28.38 -7.47 19.16
CA LYS A 365 28.91 -7.37 20.51
C LYS A 365 28.44 -6.07 21.17
N LEU A 366 27.66 -6.21 22.24
CA LEU A 366 27.16 -5.10 23.04
C LEU A 366 28.18 -4.69 24.12
N LYS A 367 28.37 -3.38 24.29
CA LYS A 367 29.06 -2.78 25.42
C LYS A 367 28.17 -1.67 25.98
N VAL A 368 27.66 -1.89 27.19
CA VAL A 368 26.84 -0.87 27.88
C VAL A 368 27.75 0.31 28.25
N MET A 369 27.33 1.50 27.89
CA MET A 369 28.01 2.74 28.28
C MET A 369 27.45 3.17 29.63
N GLN A 370 28.32 3.44 30.61
CA GLN A 370 27.93 3.93 31.92
C GLN A 370 27.58 5.42 31.87
#